data_3969783213cb537ab2f43abf45fe322c
#
_entry.id   3969783213cb537ab2f43abf45fe322c
#
_cell.length_a   1.000
_cell.length_b   1.000
_cell.length_c   1.000
_cell.angle_alpha   90.00
_cell.angle_beta   90.00
_cell.angle_gamma   90.00
#
_symmetry.space_group_name_H-M   'P 1'
#
loop_
_entity.id
_entity.type
_entity.pdbx_description
1 polymer ?
#
loop_
_entity_poly.entity_id
_entity_poly.type
_entity_poly.pdbx_seq_one_letter_code
_entity_poly.pdbx_strand_id
1 'polypeptide(L)'
;LVDVGTENSAGDRCAYTMVSKDDYGEVKRMVGRMDGLLRYEHYVPQNLTNYYEYLDYYALSAQMPETYQAAYDFIQPVIDTVNRMDTDSEKVKYLNDYLCSLLTYDKKSVAGIIRTFAPHSEELKGACGDYAHDFKFLCGAAGIPCFTISTTNHAWNMVYADGQWLHVDVAANDLYRQNYILLAKTVSDRTDEAPEATAFLKELLAPGSTK
;
A
#
# COMPACT_ATOMS: atom_id res chain seq x y z
N LEU A 1 -1.82 2.86 -16.33
CA LEU A 1 -1.87 4.31 -16.11
C LEU A 1 -0.98 5.01 -17.12
N VAL A 2 -1.45 6.08 -17.70
CA VAL A 2 -0.72 6.86 -18.69
C VAL A 2 -0.42 8.23 -18.08
N ASP A 3 0.86 8.62 -18.04
CA ASP A 3 1.23 9.99 -17.69
C ASP A 3 0.78 10.94 -18.82
N VAL A 4 -0.09 11.84 -18.47
CA VAL A 4 -0.62 12.84 -19.44
C VAL A 4 -0.12 14.24 -19.13
N GLY A 5 0.84 14.37 -18.20
CA GLY A 5 1.40 15.67 -17.82
C GLY A 5 0.40 16.61 -17.16
N THR A 6 -0.68 16.07 -16.59
CA THR A 6 -1.66 16.86 -15.84
C THR A 6 -1.27 16.96 -14.38
N GLU A 7 -1.58 18.09 -13.78
CA GLU A 7 -1.42 18.32 -12.35
C GLU A 7 -2.80 18.33 -11.67
N ASN A 8 -2.87 17.81 -10.45
CA ASN A 8 -4.07 17.95 -9.63
C ASN A 8 -4.14 19.36 -9.01
N SER A 9 -5.17 19.62 -8.21
CA SER A 9 -5.35 20.92 -7.54
C SER A 9 -4.25 21.26 -6.52
N ALA A 10 -3.43 20.29 -6.14
CA ALA A 10 -2.28 20.48 -5.25
C ALA A 10 -0.96 20.69 -6.01
N GLY A 11 -0.97 20.62 -7.36
CA GLY A 11 0.21 20.76 -8.19
C GLY A 11 1.00 19.46 -8.40
N ASP A 12 0.43 18.31 -7.98
CA ASP A 12 1.09 17.02 -8.17
C ASP A 12 0.84 16.50 -9.59
N ARG A 13 1.87 15.91 -10.20
CA ARG A 13 1.72 15.22 -11.48
C ARG A 13 0.87 13.97 -11.32
N CYS A 14 -0.05 13.77 -12.23
CA CYS A 14 -0.98 12.65 -12.22
C CYS A 14 -0.89 11.82 -13.50
N ALA A 15 -1.08 10.52 -13.34
CA ALA A 15 -1.38 9.61 -14.43
C ALA A 15 -2.87 9.23 -14.36
N TYR A 16 -3.49 8.93 -15.48
CA TYR A 16 -4.84 8.41 -15.48
C TYR A 16 -5.07 7.30 -16.50
N THR A 17 -6.10 6.52 -16.28
CA THR A 17 -6.65 5.59 -17.26
C THR A 17 -8.18 5.60 -17.19
N MET A 18 -8.84 5.24 -18.28
CA MET A 18 -10.29 5.11 -18.31
C MET A 18 -10.69 3.70 -17.89
N VAL A 19 -11.67 3.61 -17.02
CA VAL A 19 -12.23 2.36 -16.50
C VAL A 19 -13.75 2.43 -16.63
N SER A 20 -14.42 1.31 -16.99
CA SER A 20 -15.88 1.31 -17.05
C SER A 20 -16.50 1.68 -15.70
N LYS A 21 -17.67 2.29 -15.69
CA LYS A 21 -18.37 2.63 -14.43
C LYS A 21 -18.62 1.41 -13.58
N ASP A 22 -18.95 0.29 -14.19
CA ASP A 22 -19.26 -0.96 -13.50
C ASP A 22 -18.02 -1.54 -12.81
N ASP A 23 -16.85 -1.45 -13.46
CA ASP A 23 -15.61 -2.01 -12.95
C ASP A 23 -14.84 -1.03 -12.04
N TYR A 24 -15.15 0.26 -12.05
CA TYR A 24 -14.37 1.30 -11.38
C TYR A 24 -14.10 1.00 -9.91
N GLY A 25 -15.14 0.61 -9.18
CA GLY A 25 -15.02 0.36 -7.74
C GLY A 25 -14.10 -0.83 -7.43
N GLU A 26 -14.14 -1.87 -8.25
CA GLU A 26 -13.30 -3.05 -8.09
C GLU A 26 -11.85 -2.77 -8.50
N VAL A 27 -11.65 -2.20 -9.68
CA VAL A 27 -10.31 -1.82 -10.16
C VAL A 27 -9.62 -0.87 -9.20
N LYS A 28 -10.31 0.17 -8.70
CA LYS A 28 -9.77 1.10 -7.70
C LYS A 28 -9.32 0.36 -6.42
N ARG A 29 -10.13 -0.57 -5.91
CA ARG A 29 -9.77 -1.36 -4.72
C ARG A 29 -8.57 -2.26 -4.98
N MET A 30 -8.52 -2.94 -6.12
CA MET A 30 -7.40 -3.81 -6.49
C MET A 30 -6.10 -3.04 -6.59
N VAL A 31 -6.10 -1.94 -7.33
CA VAL A 31 -4.90 -1.11 -7.52
C VAL A 31 -4.45 -0.51 -6.19
N GLY A 32 -5.37 -0.03 -5.34
CA GLY A 32 -5.04 0.45 -4.00
C GLY A 32 -4.45 -0.63 -3.07
N ARG A 33 -4.79 -1.91 -3.30
CA ARG A 33 -4.17 -3.03 -2.58
C ARG A 33 -2.76 -3.36 -3.06
N MET A 34 -2.50 -3.19 -4.36
CA MET A 34 -1.23 -3.54 -5.00
C MET A 34 -0.14 -2.51 -4.76
N ASP A 35 -0.48 -1.24 -4.79
CA ASP A 35 0.50 -0.16 -4.85
C ASP A 35 0.41 0.76 -3.64
N GLY A 36 1.46 0.78 -2.82
CA GLY A 36 1.59 1.66 -1.67
C GLY A 36 2.03 3.07 -2.02
N LEU A 37 2.51 3.29 -3.25
CA LEU A 37 3.05 4.57 -3.69
C LEU A 37 2.00 5.46 -4.32
N LEU A 38 0.96 4.86 -4.88
CA LEU A 38 -0.05 5.58 -5.62
C LEU A 38 -1.25 5.89 -4.72
N ARG A 39 -1.63 7.15 -4.67
CA ARG A 39 -2.92 7.59 -4.15
C ARG A 39 -3.89 7.70 -5.31
N TYR A 40 -5.03 7.05 -5.17
CA TYR A 40 -6.05 7.02 -6.21
C TYR A 40 -7.14 8.03 -5.87
N GLU A 41 -7.34 8.96 -6.77
CA GLU A 41 -8.41 9.93 -6.71
C GLU A 41 -9.28 9.82 -7.96
N HIS A 42 -10.55 10.12 -7.81
CA HIS A 42 -11.44 10.30 -8.94
C HIS A 42 -11.15 11.68 -9.53
N TYR A 43 -10.22 11.73 -10.48
CA TYR A 43 -9.84 12.94 -11.18
C TYR A 43 -10.32 12.90 -12.62
N VAL A 44 -11.07 13.90 -13.02
CA VAL A 44 -11.47 14.10 -14.41
C VAL A 44 -10.72 15.33 -14.93
N PRO A 45 -9.80 15.15 -15.90
CA PRO A 45 -9.15 16.29 -16.52
C PRO A 45 -10.20 17.26 -17.04
N GLN A 46 -10.02 18.55 -16.79
CA GLN A 46 -11.02 19.58 -17.11
C GLN A 46 -11.39 19.63 -18.60
N ASN A 47 -10.46 19.26 -19.46
CA ASN A 47 -10.69 19.14 -20.92
C ASN A 47 -11.56 17.93 -21.31
N LEU A 48 -11.78 16.97 -20.40
CA LEU A 48 -12.64 15.81 -20.63
C LEU A 48 -13.98 15.92 -19.89
N THR A 49 -14.19 16.95 -19.05
CA THR A 49 -15.37 17.07 -18.19
C THR A 49 -16.68 17.00 -18.99
N ASN A 50 -16.75 17.68 -20.13
CA ASN A 50 -17.94 17.65 -20.99
C ASN A 50 -18.12 16.32 -21.74
N TYR A 51 -17.06 15.56 -21.89
CA TYR A 51 -17.09 14.24 -22.53
C TYR A 51 -17.46 13.13 -21.54
N TYR A 52 -17.15 13.34 -20.29
CA TYR A 52 -17.27 12.37 -19.20
C TYR A 52 -18.72 12.08 -18.80
N GLU A 53 -19.60 13.07 -18.88
CA GLU A 53 -21.03 12.90 -18.59
C GLU A 53 -21.74 11.94 -19.56
N TYR A 54 -21.15 11.72 -20.75
CA TYR A 54 -21.71 10.89 -21.81
C TYR A 54 -21.03 9.52 -21.96
N LEU A 55 -19.94 9.27 -21.22
CA LEU A 55 -19.23 8.01 -21.28
C LEU A 55 -19.60 7.14 -20.07
N ASP A 56 -19.81 5.83 -20.31
CA ASP A 56 -20.00 4.83 -19.26
C ASP A 56 -18.65 4.44 -18.61
N TYR A 57 -17.75 5.42 -18.44
CA TYR A 57 -16.41 5.22 -17.91
C TYR A 57 -16.06 6.28 -16.87
N TYR A 58 -15.18 5.93 -15.94
CA TYR A 58 -14.56 6.85 -15.00
C TYR A 58 -13.05 6.95 -15.24
N ALA A 59 -12.49 8.13 -15.04
CA ALA A 59 -11.04 8.28 -14.99
C ALA A 59 -10.53 7.82 -13.61
N LEU A 60 -9.62 6.87 -13.62
CA LEU A 60 -8.84 6.49 -12.45
C LEU A 60 -7.52 7.23 -12.53
N SER A 61 -7.30 8.16 -11.62
CA SER A 61 -6.07 8.93 -11.52
C SER A 61 -5.23 8.49 -10.33
N ALA A 62 -3.94 8.70 -10.42
CA ALA A 62 -3.00 8.41 -9.36
C ALA A 62 -1.91 9.48 -9.33
N GLN A 63 -1.44 9.83 -8.13
CA GLN A 63 -0.26 10.66 -7.97
C GLN A 63 0.97 9.90 -8.45
N MET A 64 1.88 10.62 -9.11
CA MET A 64 3.13 10.03 -9.60
C MET A 64 4.11 9.79 -8.44
N PRO A 65 4.99 8.79 -8.56
CA PRO A 65 5.97 8.47 -7.51
C PRO A 65 6.85 9.64 -7.07
N GLU A 66 7.04 10.64 -7.92
CA GLU A 66 7.83 11.84 -7.60
C GLU A 66 7.33 12.59 -6.37
N THR A 67 6.03 12.54 -6.07
CA THR A 67 5.48 13.14 -4.85
C THR A 67 5.96 12.46 -3.57
N TYR A 68 6.53 11.27 -3.70
CA TYR A 68 7.06 10.46 -2.59
C TYR A 68 8.59 10.44 -2.51
N GLN A 69 9.29 11.25 -3.33
CA GLN A 69 10.76 11.21 -3.38
C GLN A 69 11.40 11.43 -2.00
N ALA A 70 10.91 12.40 -1.23
CA ALA A 70 11.42 12.65 0.12
C ALA A 70 11.22 11.47 1.08
N ALA A 71 10.11 10.73 0.93
CA ALA A 71 9.86 9.52 1.72
C ALA A 71 10.82 8.38 1.31
N TYR A 72 11.11 8.22 0.02
CA TYR A 72 12.12 7.27 -0.46
C TYR A 72 13.51 7.60 0.08
N ASP A 73 13.92 8.86 0.01
CA ASP A 73 15.22 9.31 0.52
C ASP A 73 15.33 9.04 2.03
N PHE A 74 14.25 9.26 2.77
CA PHE A 74 14.20 9.02 4.21
C PHE A 74 14.40 7.55 4.58
N ILE A 75 13.81 6.63 3.83
CA ILE A 75 13.91 5.19 4.12
C ILE A 75 15.14 4.52 3.52
N GLN A 76 15.90 5.20 2.66
CA GLN A 76 17.05 4.60 1.95
C GLN A 76 18.05 3.87 2.88
N PRO A 77 18.44 4.41 4.05
CA PRO A 77 19.34 3.70 4.97
C PRO A 77 18.76 2.39 5.52
N VAL A 78 17.44 2.33 5.66
CA VAL A 78 16.70 1.12 6.08
C VAL A 78 16.72 0.09 4.97
N ILE A 79 16.43 0.51 3.75
CA ILE A 79 16.44 -0.36 2.56
C ILE A 79 17.85 -0.90 2.30
N ASP A 80 18.89 -0.09 2.45
CA ASP A 80 20.29 -0.53 2.34
C ASP A 80 20.64 -1.60 3.39
N THR A 81 20.04 -1.50 4.58
CA THR A 81 20.19 -2.52 5.64
C THR A 81 19.47 -3.81 5.29
N VAL A 82 18.23 -3.71 4.87
CA VAL A 82 17.37 -4.83 4.45
C VAL A 82 17.99 -5.61 3.28
N ASN A 83 18.57 -4.91 2.31
CA ASN A 83 19.19 -5.51 1.13
C ASN A 83 20.45 -6.35 1.44
N ARG A 84 20.99 -6.26 2.66
CA ARG A 84 22.10 -7.10 3.12
C ARG A 84 21.67 -8.34 3.89
N MET A 85 20.38 -8.52 4.13
CA MET A 85 19.83 -9.68 4.82
C MET A 85 19.66 -10.86 3.87
N ASP A 86 19.84 -12.07 4.37
CA ASP A 86 19.90 -13.28 3.57
C ASP A 86 18.51 -13.80 3.18
N THR A 87 17.49 -13.63 4.04
CA THR A 87 16.14 -14.18 3.82
C THR A 87 15.07 -13.09 3.77
N ASP A 88 14.00 -13.35 3.03
CA ASP A 88 12.86 -12.42 2.99
C ASP A 88 12.15 -12.35 4.34
N SER A 89 12.14 -13.43 5.10
CA SER A 89 11.59 -13.44 6.46
C SER A 89 12.33 -12.50 7.42
N GLU A 90 13.67 -12.43 7.33
CA GLU A 90 14.47 -11.47 8.10
C GLU A 90 14.16 -10.03 7.70
N LYS A 91 14.08 -9.77 6.39
CA LYS A 91 13.74 -8.45 5.84
C LYS A 91 12.36 -7.99 6.32
N VAL A 92 11.34 -8.84 6.19
CA VAL A 92 9.97 -8.57 6.62
C VAL A 92 9.90 -8.25 8.10
N LYS A 93 10.59 -9.04 8.93
CA LYS A 93 10.64 -8.80 10.37
C LYS A 93 11.29 -7.46 10.72
N TYR A 94 12.42 -7.15 10.08
CA TYR A 94 13.10 -5.89 10.29
C TYR A 94 12.24 -4.68 9.90
N LEU A 95 11.56 -4.75 8.75
CA LEU A 95 10.66 -3.69 8.29
C LEU A 95 9.46 -3.52 9.22
N ASN A 96 8.90 -4.62 9.75
CA ASN A 96 7.85 -4.56 10.78
C ASN A 96 8.33 -3.81 12.03
N ASP A 97 9.48 -4.22 12.58
CA ASP A 97 10.04 -3.63 13.79
C ASP A 97 10.40 -2.14 13.59
N TYR A 98 10.92 -1.82 12.40
CA TYR A 98 11.19 -0.43 12.02
C TYR A 98 9.91 0.41 12.01
N LEU A 99 8.84 -0.06 11.35
CA LEU A 99 7.58 0.69 11.30
C LEU A 99 6.94 0.85 12.70
N CYS A 100 6.97 -0.19 13.53
CA CYS A 100 6.56 -0.11 14.93
C CYS A 100 7.40 0.86 15.78
N SER A 101 8.62 1.19 15.34
CA SER A 101 9.45 2.21 16.01
C SER A 101 9.10 3.64 15.61
N LEU A 102 8.44 3.83 14.46
CA LEU A 102 8.03 5.13 13.94
C LEU A 102 6.61 5.52 14.35
N LEU A 103 5.71 4.55 14.45
CA LEU A 103 4.29 4.76 14.73
C LEU A 103 3.87 4.16 16.06
N THR A 104 2.92 4.82 16.71
CA THR A 104 2.14 4.26 17.81
C THR A 104 0.68 4.06 17.37
N TYR A 105 0.11 2.90 17.66
CA TYR A 105 -1.25 2.59 17.23
C TYR A 105 -2.30 3.47 17.89
N ASP A 106 -3.10 4.16 17.10
CA ASP A 106 -4.30 4.89 17.50
C ASP A 106 -5.35 4.83 16.38
N LYS A 107 -6.43 4.08 16.59
CA LYS A 107 -7.47 3.86 15.57
C LYS A 107 -8.18 5.14 15.08
N LYS A 108 -8.00 6.27 15.72
CA LYS A 108 -8.61 7.57 15.36
C LYS A 108 -7.66 8.50 14.62
N SER A 109 -6.39 8.11 14.53
CA SER A 109 -5.35 8.91 13.91
C SER A 109 -5.14 8.53 12.45
N VAL A 110 -4.55 9.44 11.69
CA VAL A 110 -4.13 9.23 10.29
C VAL A 110 -2.73 9.78 10.15
N ALA A 111 -1.78 8.92 9.83
CA ALA A 111 -0.40 9.29 9.51
C ALA A 111 -0.21 9.46 8.00
N GLY A 112 -0.17 8.36 7.28
CA GLY A 112 0.08 8.28 5.84
C GLY A 112 1.57 8.40 5.48
N ILE A 113 1.96 7.79 4.37
CA ILE A 113 3.35 7.55 3.92
C ILE A 113 4.24 8.78 4.02
N ILE A 114 3.80 9.93 3.47
CA ILE A 114 4.62 11.14 3.42
C ILE A 114 4.94 11.67 4.83
N ARG A 115 4.01 11.53 5.76
CA ARG A 115 4.20 11.99 7.13
C ARG A 115 5.00 11.00 7.96
N THR A 116 4.78 9.71 7.76
CA THR A 116 5.48 8.64 8.48
C THR A 116 6.97 8.64 8.11
N PHE A 117 7.27 8.80 6.82
CA PHE A 117 8.63 8.75 6.29
C PHE A 117 9.19 10.15 6.02
N ALA A 118 9.18 10.98 7.05
CA ALA A 118 9.77 12.31 7.06
C ALA A 118 10.35 12.62 8.45
N PRO A 119 11.32 13.54 8.57
CA PRO A 119 11.77 13.99 9.88
C PRO A 119 10.62 14.60 10.70
N HIS A 120 10.42 14.11 11.91
CA HIS A 120 9.41 14.62 12.83
C HIS A 120 9.94 14.66 14.26
N SER A 121 9.46 15.59 15.07
CA SER A 121 9.81 15.74 16.48
C SER A 121 8.73 15.28 17.44
N GLU A 122 7.55 14.91 16.91
CA GLU A 122 6.39 14.48 17.69
C GLU A 122 6.15 12.98 17.49
N GLU A 123 5.52 12.35 18.49
CA GLU A 123 5.05 10.98 18.36
C GLU A 123 4.01 10.90 17.24
N LEU A 124 4.26 10.05 16.24
CA LEU A 124 3.31 9.79 15.18
C LEU A 124 2.35 8.68 15.58
N LYS A 125 1.05 8.91 15.31
CA LYS A 125 -0.02 7.96 15.56
C LYS A 125 -0.72 7.58 14.27
N GLY A 126 -0.94 6.28 14.09
CA GLY A 126 -1.60 5.74 12.90
C GLY A 126 -2.61 4.65 13.23
N ALA A 127 -3.64 4.53 12.39
CA ALA A 127 -4.60 3.43 12.44
C ALA A 127 -4.09 2.22 11.63
N CYS A 128 -4.81 1.10 11.66
CA CYS A 128 -4.44 -0.12 10.93
C CYS A 128 -4.23 0.11 9.42
N GLY A 129 -4.99 1.00 8.81
CA GLY A 129 -4.82 1.39 7.41
C GLY A 129 -3.48 2.05 7.14
N ASP A 130 -3.02 2.96 8.03
CA ASP A 130 -1.71 3.60 7.90
C ASP A 130 -0.59 2.57 7.98
N TYR A 131 -0.61 1.69 9.01
CA TYR A 131 0.36 0.60 9.14
C TYR A 131 0.40 -0.29 7.89
N ALA A 132 -0.76 -0.68 7.36
CA ALA A 132 -0.82 -1.55 6.20
C ALA A 132 -0.29 -0.86 4.92
N HIS A 133 -0.57 0.41 4.72
CA HIS A 133 -0.08 1.18 3.57
C HIS A 133 1.42 1.48 3.68
N ASP A 134 1.88 1.90 4.86
CA ASP A 134 3.27 2.23 5.10
C ASP A 134 4.16 0.98 5.02
N PHE A 135 3.69 -0.15 5.56
CA PHE A 135 4.40 -1.42 5.44
C PHE A 135 4.49 -1.91 3.98
N LYS A 136 3.41 -1.77 3.21
CA LYS A 136 3.42 -2.08 1.78
C LYS A 136 4.41 -1.20 1.01
N PHE A 137 4.53 0.09 1.37
CA PHE A 137 5.52 1.00 0.81
C PHE A 137 6.95 0.52 1.09
N LEU A 138 7.25 0.16 2.33
CA LEU A 138 8.57 -0.39 2.71
C LEU A 138 8.89 -1.68 1.98
N CYS A 139 7.93 -2.62 1.90
CA CYS A 139 8.09 -3.86 1.15
C CYS A 139 8.36 -3.60 -0.33
N GLY A 140 7.61 -2.69 -0.96
CA GLY A 140 7.82 -2.30 -2.36
C GLY A 140 9.21 -1.73 -2.60
N ALA A 141 9.69 -0.85 -1.74
CA ALA A 141 11.05 -0.31 -1.81
C ALA A 141 12.14 -1.38 -1.62
N ALA A 142 11.86 -2.41 -0.82
CA ALA A 142 12.75 -3.57 -0.60
C ALA A 142 12.62 -4.67 -1.66
N GLY A 143 11.74 -4.50 -2.66
CA GLY A 143 11.50 -5.52 -3.70
C GLY A 143 10.74 -6.76 -3.20
N ILE A 144 10.05 -6.68 -2.07
CA ILE A 144 9.26 -7.77 -1.50
C ILE A 144 7.81 -7.66 -2.00
N PRO A 145 7.27 -8.67 -2.72
CA PRO A 145 5.87 -8.64 -3.12
C PRO A 145 4.94 -8.55 -1.92
N CYS A 146 4.11 -7.51 -1.92
CA CYS A 146 3.23 -7.21 -0.80
C CYS A 146 1.93 -6.56 -1.29
N PHE A 147 0.82 -6.90 -0.68
CA PHE A 147 -0.45 -6.22 -0.88
C PHE A 147 -1.27 -6.14 0.41
N THR A 148 -2.22 -5.19 0.44
CA THR A 148 -3.09 -4.99 1.59
C THR A 148 -4.33 -5.88 1.51
N ILE A 149 -4.70 -6.46 2.64
CA ILE A 149 -6.00 -7.09 2.88
C ILE A 149 -6.81 -6.18 3.80
N SER A 150 -8.09 -6.11 3.58
CA SER A 150 -9.01 -5.34 4.42
C SER A 150 -10.30 -6.07 4.74
N THR A 151 -10.83 -5.73 5.90
CA THR A 151 -12.19 -6.03 6.34
C THR A 151 -12.90 -4.71 6.65
N THR A 152 -14.18 -4.75 7.03
CA THR A 152 -14.96 -3.55 7.41
C THR A 152 -14.26 -2.67 8.44
N ASN A 153 -13.42 -3.22 9.30
CA ASN A 153 -12.87 -2.51 10.45
C ASN A 153 -11.36 -2.72 10.69
N HIS A 154 -10.69 -3.41 9.80
CA HIS A 154 -9.26 -3.69 9.94
C HIS A 154 -8.55 -3.84 8.59
N ALA A 155 -7.26 -3.50 8.56
CA ALA A 155 -6.38 -3.69 7.41
C ALA A 155 -5.03 -4.27 7.87
N TRP A 156 -4.47 -5.18 7.07
CA TRP A 156 -3.15 -5.79 7.25
C TRP A 156 -2.54 -6.17 5.89
N ASN A 157 -1.45 -6.93 5.87
CA ASN A 157 -0.76 -7.26 4.64
C ASN A 157 -0.65 -8.76 4.39
N MET A 158 -0.55 -9.12 3.12
CA MET A 158 0.06 -10.35 2.64
C MET A 158 1.41 -10.02 2.02
N VAL A 159 2.43 -10.82 2.35
CA VAL A 159 3.77 -10.74 1.76
C VAL A 159 4.15 -12.08 1.15
N TYR A 160 4.94 -12.05 0.07
CA TYR A 160 5.60 -13.25 -0.43
C TYR A 160 7.01 -13.29 0.13
N ALA A 161 7.25 -14.25 1.01
CA ALA A 161 8.54 -14.42 1.67
C ALA A 161 8.92 -15.90 1.69
N ASP A 162 10.16 -16.19 1.37
CA ASP A 162 10.75 -17.53 1.37
C ASP A 162 9.88 -18.57 0.64
N GLY A 163 9.33 -18.19 -0.52
CA GLY A 163 8.58 -19.08 -1.40
C GLY A 163 7.07 -19.22 -1.10
N GLN A 164 6.50 -18.46 -0.16
CA GLN A 164 5.10 -18.58 0.21
C GLN A 164 4.43 -17.25 0.57
N TRP A 165 3.10 -17.16 0.41
CA TRP A 165 2.31 -16.03 0.85
C TRP A 165 1.95 -16.15 2.34
N LEU A 166 2.33 -15.13 3.12
CA LEU A 166 2.15 -15.09 4.57
C LEU A 166 1.48 -13.78 5.00
N HIS A 167 0.72 -13.84 6.09
CA HIS A 167 0.09 -12.67 6.69
C HIS A 167 1.06 -11.91 7.61
N VAL A 168 1.01 -10.59 7.55
CA VAL A 168 1.72 -9.68 8.46
C VAL A 168 0.74 -8.61 8.93
N ASP A 169 0.53 -8.52 10.24
CA ASP A 169 -0.33 -7.51 10.87
C ASP A 169 0.49 -6.59 11.78
N VAL A 170 1.11 -5.58 11.17
CA VAL A 170 2.02 -4.66 11.88
C VAL A 170 1.29 -3.85 12.95
N ALA A 171 0.04 -3.44 12.68
CA ALA A 171 -0.77 -2.73 13.67
C ALA A 171 -1.05 -3.57 14.92
N ALA A 172 -1.34 -4.87 14.74
CA ALA A 172 -1.53 -5.80 15.86
C ALA A 172 -0.21 -6.07 16.60
N ASN A 173 0.91 -6.14 15.87
CA ASN A 173 2.24 -6.26 16.50
C ASN A 173 2.54 -5.09 17.41
N ASP A 174 2.30 -3.87 16.96
CA ASP A 174 2.52 -2.67 17.77
C ASP A 174 1.57 -2.62 18.98
N LEU A 175 0.27 -2.84 18.76
CA LEU A 175 -0.75 -2.72 19.80
C LEU A 175 -0.61 -3.79 20.89
N TYR A 176 -0.37 -5.05 20.50
CA TYR A 176 -0.41 -6.18 21.46
C TYR A 176 0.99 -6.67 21.86
N ARG A 177 2.05 -6.15 21.23
CA ARG A 177 3.43 -6.60 21.45
C ARG A 177 3.58 -8.12 21.29
N GLN A 178 2.87 -8.69 20.32
CA GLN A 178 2.86 -10.11 20.00
C GLN A 178 3.39 -10.33 18.59
N ASN A 179 3.73 -11.57 18.27
CA ASN A 179 4.29 -11.91 16.97
C ASN A 179 3.18 -12.22 15.95
N TYR A 180 2.68 -11.20 15.26
CA TYR A 180 1.73 -11.32 14.16
C TYR A 180 2.42 -11.18 12.79
N ILE A 181 3.63 -11.74 12.67
CA ILE A 181 4.48 -11.66 11.49
C ILE A 181 4.55 -13.05 10.85
N LEU A 182 4.44 -13.11 9.52
CA LEU A 182 4.65 -14.31 8.72
C LEU A 182 3.75 -15.49 9.14
N LEU A 183 2.48 -15.22 9.34
CA LEU A 183 1.51 -16.23 9.72
C LEU A 183 0.87 -16.87 8.48
N ALA A 184 0.76 -18.21 8.50
CA ALA A 184 0.06 -18.95 7.45
C ALA A 184 -1.46 -18.70 7.45
N LYS A 185 -2.02 -18.24 8.57
CA LYS A 185 -3.43 -17.88 8.73
C LYS A 185 -3.56 -16.57 9.50
N THR A 186 -4.65 -15.83 9.25
CA THR A 186 -4.98 -14.66 10.05
C THR A 186 -5.21 -15.01 11.52
N VAL A 187 -4.89 -14.07 12.41
CA VAL A 187 -4.91 -14.27 13.87
C VAL A 187 -6.32 -14.21 14.48
N SER A 188 -7.33 -13.95 13.71
CA SER A 188 -8.71 -13.84 14.21
C SER A 188 -9.70 -14.32 13.15
N ASP A 189 -10.97 -14.42 13.52
CA ASP A 189 -12.11 -14.68 12.60
C ASP A 189 -12.31 -13.58 11.54
N ARG A 190 -11.25 -12.84 11.23
CA ARG A 190 -11.25 -11.80 10.20
C ARG A 190 -11.28 -12.47 8.83
N THR A 191 -12.35 -12.24 8.12
CA THR A 191 -12.50 -12.68 6.73
C THR A 191 -12.10 -11.54 5.79
N ASP A 192 -11.34 -11.87 4.77
CA ASP A 192 -11.05 -10.95 3.67
C ASP A 192 -12.38 -10.56 2.99
N GLU A 193 -12.64 -9.26 2.83
CA GLU A 193 -13.82 -8.76 2.12
C GLU A 193 -13.79 -9.05 0.61
N ALA A 194 -12.61 -9.35 0.06
CA ALA A 194 -12.41 -9.62 -1.35
C ALA A 194 -11.50 -10.84 -1.58
N PRO A 195 -11.93 -12.06 -1.20
CA PRO A 195 -11.09 -13.26 -1.29
C PRO A 195 -10.68 -13.62 -2.72
N GLU A 196 -11.53 -13.35 -3.70
CA GLU A 196 -11.23 -13.58 -5.12
C GLU A 196 -10.13 -12.62 -5.61
N ALA A 197 -10.21 -11.34 -5.24
CA ALA A 197 -9.17 -10.36 -5.54
C ALA A 197 -7.85 -10.73 -4.84
N THR A 198 -7.91 -11.26 -3.62
CA THR A 198 -6.72 -11.76 -2.90
C THR A 198 -6.07 -12.94 -3.64
N ALA A 199 -6.87 -13.88 -4.13
CA ALA A 199 -6.36 -15.02 -4.92
C ALA A 199 -5.68 -14.53 -6.21
N PHE A 200 -6.34 -13.62 -6.93
CA PHE A 200 -5.79 -13.01 -8.15
C PHE A 200 -4.48 -12.25 -7.88
N LEU A 201 -4.41 -11.45 -6.81
CA LEU A 201 -3.20 -10.70 -6.47
C LEU A 201 -2.04 -11.62 -6.10
N LYS A 202 -2.28 -12.73 -5.41
CA LYS A 202 -1.26 -13.74 -5.12
C LYS A 202 -0.67 -14.32 -6.40
N GLU A 203 -1.51 -14.62 -7.39
CA GLU A 203 -1.08 -15.13 -8.68
C GLU A 203 -0.30 -14.07 -9.47
N LEU A 204 -0.83 -12.84 -9.52
CA LEU A 204 -0.25 -11.74 -10.31
C LEU A 204 1.12 -11.31 -9.79
N LEU A 205 1.30 -11.23 -8.47
CA LEU A 205 2.49 -10.68 -7.83
C LEU A 205 3.51 -11.74 -7.43
N ALA A 206 3.21 -13.03 -7.60
CA ALA A 206 4.18 -14.09 -7.31
C ALA A 206 5.40 -13.97 -8.22
N PRO A 207 6.63 -14.09 -7.69
CA PRO A 207 7.85 -14.08 -8.50
C PRO A 207 7.80 -15.15 -9.60
N GLY A 208 8.09 -14.73 -10.84
CA GLY A 208 8.07 -15.63 -12.00
C GLY A 208 6.70 -15.78 -12.67
N SER A 209 5.65 -15.09 -12.21
CA SER A 209 4.40 -14.98 -12.96
C SER A 209 4.62 -14.13 -14.21
N THR A 210 4.72 -14.79 -15.37
CA THR A 210 4.71 -14.13 -16.68
C THR A 210 3.25 -14.02 -17.13
N LYS A 211 2.68 -12.86 -17.00
CA LYS A 211 1.48 -12.48 -17.77
C LYS A 211 1.71 -11.17 -18.49
#